data_73dc7bbd6c08c3d6df913ba710a2103c
#
_entry.id   73dc7bbd6c08c3d6df913ba710a2103c
#
_cell.length_a   1.000
_cell.length_b   1.000
_cell.length_c   1.000
_cell.angle_alpha   90.00
_cell.angle_beta   90.00
_cell.angle_gamma   90.00
#
_symmetry.space_group_name_H-M   'P 1'
#
loop_
_entity.id
_entity.type
_entity.pdbx_description
1 polymer ?
#
loop_
_entity_poly.entity_id
_entity_poly.type
_entity_poly.pdbx_seq_one_letter_code
_entity_poly.pdbx_strand_id
1 'polypeptide(L)'
;MKQLQLSFANRTENGRHPASRLRKTGRIPSVIYGKSGSFPVSIDDVEFRMLMREKGDAAATVQLSSDEKTILTIITEVQRNTITDRFMHVDFQEISIGETFITTVPVHVRGEAYGVKNEKAMLEVVRHKVVIRCLPEHLIETIEIDVTDLHAGQSIHVKDLPPFEGVEYIGDPKGIVITCIGEAEEASAAESGETASPGKK
;
A
#
# COMPACT_ATOMS: atom_id res chain seq x y z
N MET A 1 15.66 -8.39 3.64
CA MET A 1 14.96 -7.14 4.03
C MET A 1 15.77 -5.95 3.57
N LYS A 2 15.19 -5.11 2.76
CA LYS A 2 15.80 -3.86 2.32
C LYS A 2 15.58 -2.80 3.40
N GLN A 3 16.65 -2.41 4.10
CA GLN A 3 16.62 -1.31 5.06
C GLN A 3 17.00 -0.02 4.33
N LEU A 4 16.04 0.88 4.21
CA LEU A 4 16.25 2.18 3.63
C LEU A 4 16.54 3.19 4.74
N GLN A 5 17.45 4.14 4.50
CA GLN A 5 17.81 5.17 5.48
C GLN A 5 17.31 6.53 5.02
N LEU A 6 16.82 7.32 5.96
CA LEU A 6 16.32 8.67 5.69
C LEU A 6 16.60 9.58 6.88
N SER A 7 17.06 10.80 6.62
CA SER A 7 17.30 11.80 7.65
C SER A 7 16.02 12.57 8.01
N PHE A 8 15.82 12.88 9.28
CA PHE A 8 14.71 13.71 9.72
C PHE A 8 15.14 14.83 10.69
N ALA A 9 14.40 15.90 10.71
CA ALA A 9 14.56 16.97 11.69
C ALA A 9 13.27 17.16 12.49
N ASN A 10 13.41 17.38 13.79
CA ASN A 10 12.28 17.66 14.66
C ASN A 10 11.62 18.99 14.29
N ARG A 11 10.29 19.05 14.42
CA ARG A 11 9.49 20.21 14.08
C ARG A 11 8.68 20.67 15.30
N THR A 12 8.82 21.93 15.68
CA THR A 12 8.06 22.54 16.80
C THR A 12 6.80 23.26 16.31
N GLU A 13 6.84 23.83 15.09
CA GLU A 13 5.71 24.57 14.53
C GLU A 13 4.73 23.63 13.83
N ASN A 14 3.47 23.66 14.28
CA ASN A 14 2.37 22.91 13.69
C ASN A 14 1.38 23.84 12.98
N GLY A 15 0.61 23.29 12.04
CA GLY A 15 -0.45 24.00 11.33
C GLY A 15 -0.18 24.24 9.85
N ARG A 16 -1.18 24.86 9.18
CA ARG A 16 -1.23 25.02 7.73
C ARG A 16 -0.11 25.92 7.19
N HIS A 17 0.13 27.06 7.83
CA HIS A 17 1.11 28.04 7.33
C HIS A 17 2.56 27.56 7.48
N PRO A 18 3.02 26.99 8.61
CA PRO A 18 4.34 26.40 8.72
C PRO A 18 4.55 25.24 7.75
N ALA A 19 3.58 24.34 7.61
CA ALA A 19 3.66 23.24 6.65
C ALA A 19 3.82 23.72 5.19
N SER A 20 3.12 24.80 4.83
CA SER A 20 3.26 25.40 3.51
C SER A 20 4.65 26.01 3.28
N ARG A 21 5.24 26.65 4.31
CA ARG A 21 6.63 27.18 4.24
C ARG A 21 7.65 26.06 4.07
N LEU A 22 7.53 24.98 4.85
CA LEU A 22 8.41 23.80 4.73
C LEU A 22 8.40 23.20 3.31
N ARG A 23 7.23 23.06 2.70
CA ARG A 23 7.14 22.53 1.34
C ARG A 23 7.80 23.44 0.30
N LYS A 24 7.80 24.77 0.52
CA LYS A 24 8.48 25.73 -0.36
C LYS A 24 9.99 25.64 -0.23
N THR A 25 10.52 25.22 0.93
CA THR A 25 11.97 25.03 1.16
C THR A 25 12.45 23.61 0.81
N GLY A 26 11.61 22.79 0.13
CA GLY A 26 12.00 21.43 -0.26
C GLY A 26 11.93 20.41 0.86
N ARG A 27 11.19 20.67 1.94
CA ARG A 27 11.00 19.72 3.04
C ARG A 27 9.55 19.24 3.11
N ILE A 28 9.36 17.97 3.40
CA ILE A 28 8.05 17.34 3.54
C ILE A 28 7.69 17.29 5.03
N PRO A 29 6.55 17.87 5.45
CA PRO A 29 6.05 17.68 6.81
C PRO A 29 5.60 16.24 6.97
N SER A 30 6.05 15.61 8.06
CA SER A 30 5.79 14.20 8.36
C SER A 30 5.46 14.03 9.83
N VAL A 31 4.92 12.86 10.18
CA VAL A 31 4.63 12.47 11.55
C VAL A 31 5.17 11.06 11.77
N ILE A 32 5.85 10.85 12.89
CA ILE A 32 6.21 9.54 13.40
C ILE A 32 5.28 9.24 14.56
N TYR A 33 4.56 8.14 14.51
CA TYR A 33 3.71 7.70 15.60
C TYR A 33 4.00 6.25 15.98
N GLY A 34 3.88 5.97 17.26
CA GLY A 34 4.13 4.67 17.84
C GLY A 34 3.92 4.69 19.34
N LYS A 35 4.50 3.74 20.04
CA LYS A 35 4.41 3.66 21.50
C LYS A 35 4.98 4.87 22.22
N SER A 36 6.01 5.47 21.68
CA SER A 36 6.68 6.64 22.26
C SER A 36 5.87 7.92 22.10
N GLY A 37 4.69 7.84 21.44
CA GLY A 37 3.83 9.00 21.18
C GLY A 37 3.80 9.38 19.70
N SER A 38 3.39 10.64 19.44
CA SER A 38 3.34 11.21 18.09
C SER A 38 4.30 12.40 18.01
N PHE A 39 5.25 12.33 17.08
CA PHE A 39 6.29 13.35 16.92
C PHE A 39 6.18 13.99 15.55
N PRO A 40 5.92 15.31 15.45
CA PRO A 40 5.96 16.01 14.21
C PRO A 40 7.41 16.22 13.76
N VAL A 41 7.71 15.76 12.54
CA VAL A 41 9.04 15.82 11.93
C VAL A 41 8.98 16.42 10.53
N SER A 42 10.13 16.71 9.96
CA SER A 42 10.28 17.08 8.56
C SER A 42 11.41 16.30 7.92
N ILE A 43 11.20 15.83 6.72
CA ILE A 43 12.16 15.08 5.90
C ILE A 43 12.52 15.85 4.65
N ASP A 44 13.65 15.56 4.03
CA ASP A 44 14.06 16.16 2.78
C ASP A 44 13.28 15.55 1.60
N ASP A 45 12.77 16.39 0.67
CA ASP A 45 11.97 15.93 -0.49
C ASP A 45 12.84 15.14 -1.48
N VAL A 46 14.11 15.50 -1.65
CA VAL A 46 15.00 14.84 -2.60
C VAL A 46 15.39 13.45 -2.10
N GLU A 47 15.81 13.35 -0.82
CA GLU A 47 16.14 12.08 -0.19
C GLU A 47 14.92 11.14 -0.19
N PHE A 48 13.72 11.66 0.14
CA PHE A 48 12.50 10.87 0.14
C PHE A 48 12.12 10.38 -1.27
N ARG A 49 12.31 11.20 -2.31
CA ARG A 49 12.08 10.78 -3.70
C ARG A 49 13.02 9.66 -4.12
N MET A 50 14.29 9.74 -3.73
CA MET A 50 15.27 8.68 -3.99
C MET A 50 14.88 7.40 -3.28
N LEU A 51 14.49 7.49 -2.01
CA LEU A 51 13.99 6.37 -1.21
C LEU A 51 12.76 5.72 -1.86
N MET A 52 11.77 6.52 -2.28
CA MET A 52 10.55 6.00 -2.93
C MET A 52 10.85 5.34 -4.27
N ARG A 53 11.82 5.85 -5.02
CA ARG A 53 12.25 5.23 -6.29
C ARG A 53 12.95 3.90 -6.04
N GLU A 54 13.78 3.82 -5.01
CA GLU A 54 14.47 2.60 -4.62
C GLU A 54 13.54 1.56 -4.01
N LYS A 55 12.58 1.99 -3.19
CA LYS A 55 11.53 1.15 -2.60
C LYS A 55 10.61 0.58 -3.67
N GLY A 56 10.24 1.36 -4.67
CA GLY A 56 9.19 1.01 -5.62
C GLY A 56 7.84 0.85 -4.92
N ASP A 57 7.08 -0.16 -5.33
CA ASP A 57 5.81 -0.52 -4.70
C ASP A 57 5.97 -1.46 -3.49
N ALA A 58 7.15 -2.11 -3.34
CA ALA A 58 7.42 -3.08 -2.29
C ALA A 58 7.20 -2.52 -0.88
N ALA A 59 6.75 -3.35 0.07
CA ALA A 59 6.76 -2.99 1.48
C ALA A 59 8.21 -3.03 2.00
N ALA A 60 8.64 -1.97 2.67
CA ALA A 60 10.00 -1.86 3.18
C ALA A 60 10.03 -1.12 4.52
N THR A 61 10.96 -1.51 5.37
CA THR A 61 11.26 -0.78 6.60
C THR A 61 12.18 0.39 6.30
N VAL A 62 11.94 1.52 6.97
CA VAL A 62 12.73 2.75 6.84
C VAL A 62 13.35 3.08 8.19
N GLN A 63 14.65 3.19 8.20
CA GLN A 63 15.41 3.65 9.35
C GLN A 63 15.50 5.18 9.30
N LEU A 64 14.75 5.83 10.16
CA LEU A 64 14.80 7.28 10.32
C LEU A 64 15.93 7.64 11.28
N SER A 65 16.87 8.47 10.84
CA SER A 65 17.98 8.95 11.64
C SER A 65 17.93 10.45 11.84
N SER A 66 18.21 10.87 13.08
CA SER A 66 18.45 12.26 13.47
C SER A 66 19.74 12.29 14.28
N ASP A 67 20.26 13.47 14.54
CA ASP A 67 21.49 13.66 15.33
C ASP A 67 21.44 12.97 16.71
N GLU A 68 20.23 12.80 17.26
CA GLU A 68 20.04 12.25 18.60
C GLU A 68 19.46 10.82 18.65
N LYS A 69 18.72 10.41 17.59
CA LYS A 69 17.94 9.16 17.63
C LYS A 69 17.89 8.48 16.26
N THR A 70 17.89 7.16 16.33
CA THR A 70 17.58 6.30 15.18
C THR A 70 16.34 5.48 15.51
N ILE A 71 15.33 5.54 14.66
CA ILE A 71 14.03 4.90 14.86
C ILE A 71 13.74 4.02 13.65
N LEU A 72 13.39 2.75 13.89
CA LEU A 72 12.92 1.86 12.83
C LEU A 72 11.42 2.11 12.60
N THR A 73 11.06 2.39 11.37
CA THR A 73 9.70 2.75 10.99
C THR A 73 9.25 2.06 9.70
N ILE A 74 7.96 2.07 9.48
CA ILE A 74 7.34 1.76 8.19
C ILE A 74 6.54 2.95 7.69
N ILE A 75 6.49 3.13 6.38
CA ILE A 75 5.63 4.14 5.75
C ILE A 75 4.20 3.59 5.72
N THR A 76 3.28 4.28 6.39
CA THR A 76 1.87 3.90 6.44
C THR A 76 1.07 4.62 5.36
N GLU A 77 1.27 5.94 5.24
CA GLU A 77 0.56 6.74 4.25
C GLU A 77 1.50 7.77 3.61
N VAL A 78 1.31 7.95 2.31
CA VAL A 78 2.01 8.98 1.54
C VAL A 78 0.97 9.82 0.80
N GLN A 79 0.83 11.07 1.18
CA GLN A 79 -0.03 12.01 0.50
C GLN A 79 0.75 12.72 -0.60
N ARG A 80 0.23 12.64 -1.82
CA ARG A 80 0.83 13.24 -3.01
C ARG A 80 -0.18 14.16 -3.70
N ASN A 81 0.27 15.30 -4.14
CA ASN A 81 -0.55 16.19 -4.95
C ASN A 81 -0.56 15.69 -6.39
N THR A 82 -1.72 15.29 -6.91
CA THR A 82 -1.89 14.70 -8.24
C THR A 82 -1.57 15.66 -9.39
N ILE A 83 -1.71 16.97 -9.17
CA ILE A 83 -1.45 17.99 -10.23
C ILE A 83 0.04 18.32 -10.31
N THR A 84 0.68 18.55 -9.15
CA THR A 84 2.08 19.02 -9.09
C THR A 84 3.09 17.91 -8.85
N ASP A 85 2.60 16.68 -8.61
CA ASP A 85 3.38 15.48 -8.32
C ASP A 85 4.32 15.62 -7.11
N ARG A 86 3.99 16.54 -6.19
CA ARG A 86 4.77 16.80 -4.98
C ARG A 86 4.22 16.03 -3.80
N PHE A 87 5.12 15.52 -2.97
CA PHE A 87 4.75 14.92 -1.70
C PHE A 87 4.26 16.01 -0.73
N MET A 88 3.09 15.75 -0.14
CA MET A 88 2.43 16.70 0.74
C MET A 88 2.57 16.33 2.22
N HIS A 89 2.52 15.06 2.53
CA HIS A 89 2.65 14.50 3.87
C HIS A 89 3.10 13.05 3.81
N VAL A 90 3.84 12.62 4.82
CA VAL A 90 4.23 11.21 4.97
C VAL A 90 4.05 10.82 6.42
N ASP A 91 3.37 9.70 6.62
CA ASP A 91 3.11 9.11 7.93
C ASP A 91 4.01 7.90 8.14
N PHE A 92 4.75 7.94 9.23
CA PHE A 92 5.63 6.86 9.66
C PHE A 92 5.09 6.23 10.93
N GLN A 93 5.03 4.91 10.95
CA GLN A 93 4.72 4.14 12.14
C GLN A 93 6.01 3.55 12.69
N GLU A 94 6.32 3.84 13.96
CA GLU A 94 7.43 3.23 14.70
C GLU A 94 7.17 1.73 14.87
N ILE A 95 8.20 0.93 14.64
CA ILE A 95 8.16 -0.53 14.78
C ILE A 95 9.07 -0.92 15.94
N SER A 96 8.52 -1.65 16.90
CA SER A 96 9.27 -2.27 17.99
C SER A 96 9.62 -3.71 17.65
N ILE A 97 10.83 -4.13 17.95
CA ILE A 97 11.24 -5.53 17.79
C ILE A 97 10.37 -6.42 18.69
N GLY A 98 9.82 -7.50 18.13
CA GLY A 98 8.98 -8.45 18.86
C GLY A 98 7.49 -8.10 18.91
N GLU A 99 7.04 -7.02 18.25
CA GLU A 99 5.64 -6.65 18.16
C GLU A 99 5.11 -6.82 16.75
N THR A 100 3.87 -7.30 16.67
CA THR A 100 3.15 -7.38 15.40
C THR A 100 2.66 -6.00 15.01
N PHE A 101 2.79 -5.66 13.75
CA PHE A 101 2.25 -4.44 13.16
C PHE A 101 1.42 -4.77 11.93
N ILE A 102 0.58 -3.82 11.55
CA ILE A 102 -0.28 -3.93 10.38
C ILE A 102 0.32 -3.10 9.26
N THR A 103 0.47 -3.71 8.09
CA THR A 103 0.95 -3.02 6.89
C THR A 103 0.23 -3.49 5.64
N THR A 104 0.40 -2.75 4.57
CA THR A 104 -0.19 -3.05 3.27
C THR A 104 0.89 -3.47 2.30
N VAL A 105 0.73 -4.65 1.72
CA VAL A 105 1.69 -5.26 0.78
C VAL A 105 1.07 -5.29 -0.62
N PRO A 106 1.82 -4.92 -1.67
CA PRO A 106 1.35 -4.99 -3.04
C PRO A 106 1.25 -6.44 -3.51
N VAL A 107 0.28 -6.66 -4.41
CA VAL A 107 0.06 -7.93 -5.10
C VAL A 107 0.57 -7.81 -6.53
N HIS A 108 1.43 -8.72 -6.92
CA HIS A 108 1.92 -8.86 -8.28
C HIS A 108 1.43 -10.15 -8.91
N VAL A 109 0.96 -10.04 -10.13
CA VAL A 109 0.53 -11.19 -10.93
C VAL A 109 1.73 -11.78 -11.65
N ARG A 110 1.89 -13.10 -11.55
CA ARG A 110 2.90 -13.86 -12.28
C ARG A 110 2.23 -14.76 -13.30
N GLY A 111 2.79 -14.81 -14.51
CA GLY A 111 2.25 -15.64 -15.60
C GLY A 111 1.17 -14.92 -16.39
N GLU A 112 0.54 -15.64 -17.29
CA GLU A 112 -0.56 -15.17 -18.12
C GLU A 112 -1.70 -16.18 -18.02
N ALA A 113 -2.89 -15.73 -17.63
CA ALA A 113 -4.02 -16.58 -17.34
C ALA A 113 -4.47 -17.38 -18.58
N TYR A 114 -4.80 -18.66 -18.36
CA TYR A 114 -5.33 -19.53 -19.42
C TYR A 114 -6.60 -18.93 -20.05
N GLY A 115 -7.48 -18.36 -19.25
CA GLY A 115 -8.69 -17.68 -19.71
C GLY A 115 -8.41 -16.51 -20.65
N VAL A 116 -7.33 -15.75 -20.41
CA VAL A 116 -6.94 -14.64 -21.30
C VAL A 116 -6.40 -15.19 -22.64
N LYS A 117 -5.56 -16.23 -22.60
CA LYS A 117 -4.95 -16.81 -23.81
C LYS A 117 -5.94 -17.55 -24.71
N ASN A 118 -6.80 -18.37 -24.11
CA ASN A 118 -7.58 -19.37 -24.84
C ASN A 118 -9.09 -19.07 -24.86
N GLU A 119 -9.60 -18.33 -23.87
CA GLU A 119 -11.03 -18.12 -23.65
C GLU A 119 -11.46 -16.68 -23.89
N LYS A 120 -10.55 -15.81 -24.40
CA LYS A 120 -10.79 -14.36 -24.65
C LYS A 120 -11.30 -13.61 -23.44
N ALA A 121 -10.96 -14.07 -22.23
CA ALA A 121 -11.31 -13.39 -20.99
C ALA A 121 -10.35 -12.25 -20.70
N MET A 122 -10.78 -11.31 -19.83
CA MET A 122 -9.96 -10.22 -19.32
C MET A 122 -9.56 -10.51 -17.88
N LEU A 123 -8.28 -10.37 -17.57
CA LEU A 123 -7.78 -10.44 -16.20
C LEU A 123 -7.90 -9.07 -15.53
N GLU A 124 -8.63 -9.00 -14.45
CA GLU A 124 -8.77 -7.79 -13.64
C GLU A 124 -8.20 -7.99 -12.25
N VAL A 125 -7.31 -7.09 -11.82
CA VAL A 125 -6.79 -7.05 -10.46
C VAL A 125 -7.65 -6.08 -9.65
N VAL A 126 -8.61 -6.64 -8.90
CA VAL A 126 -9.56 -5.86 -8.08
C VAL A 126 -8.86 -5.21 -6.89
N ARG A 127 -7.91 -5.93 -6.28
CA ARG A 127 -7.14 -5.43 -5.14
C ARG A 127 -5.64 -5.49 -5.45
N HIS A 128 -5.06 -4.34 -5.72
CA HIS A 128 -3.61 -4.21 -5.92
C HIS A 128 -2.79 -4.31 -4.63
N LYS A 129 -3.45 -4.23 -3.48
CA LYS A 129 -2.80 -4.24 -2.16
C LYS A 129 -3.63 -5.04 -1.17
N VAL A 130 -2.95 -5.81 -0.33
CA VAL A 130 -3.57 -6.60 0.74
C VAL A 130 -2.98 -6.19 2.08
N VAL A 131 -3.85 -6.10 3.09
CA VAL A 131 -3.45 -5.75 4.47
C VAL A 131 -3.01 -7.01 5.18
N ILE A 132 -1.83 -6.97 5.77
CA ILE A 132 -1.26 -8.06 6.55
C ILE A 132 -0.89 -7.61 7.95
N ARG A 133 -0.88 -8.56 8.89
CA ARG A 133 -0.27 -8.43 10.21
C ARG A 133 0.94 -9.34 10.26
N CYS A 134 2.08 -8.81 10.60
CA CYS A 134 3.33 -9.59 10.71
C CYS A 134 4.26 -9.03 11.79
N LEU A 135 5.27 -9.83 12.14
CA LEU A 135 6.44 -9.34 12.88
C LEU A 135 7.41 -8.62 11.92
N PRO A 136 8.24 -7.69 12.41
CA PRO A 136 9.23 -7.00 11.57
C PRO A 136 10.17 -7.95 10.82
N GLU A 137 10.47 -9.11 11.40
CA GLU A 137 11.36 -10.13 10.82
C GLU A 137 10.71 -10.91 9.67
N HIS A 138 9.36 -10.97 9.64
CA HIS A 138 8.57 -11.69 8.65
C HIS A 138 7.88 -10.76 7.63
N LEU A 139 8.35 -9.52 7.51
CA LEU A 139 7.81 -8.59 6.53
C LEU A 139 8.08 -9.08 5.11
N ILE A 140 7.00 -9.25 4.35
CA ILE A 140 7.06 -9.61 2.93
C ILE A 140 7.06 -8.33 2.10
N GLU A 141 7.94 -8.26 1.12
CA GLU A 141 8.06 -7.09 0.24
C GLU A 141 6.92 -7.03 -0.77
N THR A 142 6.57 -8.19 -1.36
CA THR A 142 5.52 -8.33 -2.39
C THR A 142 4.85 -9.70 -2.27
N ILE A 143 3.60 -9.80 -2.68
CA ILE A 143 2.88 -11.07 -2.80
C ILE A 143 2.75 -11.40 -4.28
N GLU A 144 3.44 -12.46 -4.73
CA GLU A 144 3.31 -12.94 -6.10
C GLU A 144 2.22 -14.01 -6.18
N ILE A 145 1.29 -13.82 -7.12
CA ILE A 145 0.19 -14.75 -7.37
C ILE A 145 0.32 -15.30 -8.78
N ASP A 146 0.45 -16.62 -8.90
CA ASP A 146 0.45 -17.29 -10.19
C ASP A 146 -1.00 -17.41 -10.69
N VAL A 147 -1.24 -16.91 -11.90
CA VAL A 147 -2.55 -16.92 -12.55
C VAL A 147 -2.58 -17.84 -13.76
N THR A 148 -1.53 -18.63 -14.02
CA THR A 148 -1.37 -19.42 -15.25
C THR A 148 -2.56 -20.35 -15.49
N ASP A 149 -3.09 -20.98 -14.44
CA ASP A 149 -4.20 -21.94 -14.50
C ASP A 149 -5.59 -21.28 -14.28
N LEU A 150 -5.67 -19.95 -14.30
CA LEU A 150 -6.93 -19.24 -14.06
C LEU A 150 -7.80 -19.20 -15.32
N HIS A 151 -8.99 -19.79 -15.26
CA HIS A 151 -9.99 -19.83 -16.34
C HIS A 151 -10.95 -18.64 -16.27
N ALA A 152 -11.69 -18.41 -17.38
CA ALA A 152 -12.77 -17.43 -17.44
C ALA A 152 -13.85 -17.71 -16.37
N GLY A 153 -14.34 -16.67 -15.70
CA GLY A 153 -15.32 -16.78 -14.61
C GLY A 153 -14.73 -17.20 -13.26
N GLN A 154 -13.42 -17.46 -13.17
CA GLN A 154 -12.77 -17.78 -11.90
C GLN A 154 -12.18 -16.55 -11.24
N SER A 155 -12.16 -16.59 -9.89
CA SER A 155 -11.61 -15.52 -9.06
C SER A 155 -10.71 -16.09 -7.97
N ILE A 156 -9.65 -15.37 -7.66
CA ILE A 156 -8.75 -15.67 -6.54
C ILE A 156 -9.15 -14.78 -5.37
N HIS A 157 -9.42 -15.40 -4.24
CA HIS A 157 -9.82 -14.73 -3.01
C HIS A 157 -8.63 -14.54 -2.05
N VAL A 158 -8.82 -13.70 -1.02
CA VAL A 158 -7.79 -13.49 0.02
C VAL A 158 -7.40 -14.80 0.72
N LYS A 159 -8.33 -15.75 0.90
CA LYS A 159 -8.07 -17.08 1.50
C LYS A 159 -7.17 -17.98 0.64
N ASP A 160 -7.14 -17.74 -0.68
CA ASP A 160 -6.41 -18.55 -1.66
C ASP A 160 -4.97 -18.02 -1.88
N LEU A 161 -4.60 -16.95 -1.17
CA LEU A 161 -3.25 -16.41 -1.20
C LEU A 161 -2.24 -17.39 -0.59
N PRO A 162 -0.98 -17.40 -1.08
CA PRO A 162 0.05 -18.26 -0.53
C PRO A 162 0.26 -17.96 0.97
N PRO A 163 0.29 -18.99 1.84
CA PRO A 163 0.59 -18.79 3.25
C PRO A 163 2.07 -18.48 3.43
N PHE A 164 2.36 -17.44 4.23
CA PHE A 164 3.72 -17.10 4.62
C PHE A 164 3.89 -17.26 6.13
N GLU A 165 5.06 -17.71 6.55
CA GLU A 165 5.37 -17.90 7.98
C GLU A 165 5.34 -16.57 8.73
N GLY A 166 4.58 -16.51 9.83
CA GLY A 166 4.49 -15.32 10.67
C GLY A 166 3.67 -14.16 10.09
N VAL A 167 2.89 -14.41 9.02
CA VAL A 167 2.03 -13.42 8.37
C VAL A 167 0.57 -13.83 8.46
N GLU A 168 -0.27 -12.92 8.90
CA GLU A 168 -1.71 -13.07 8.95
C GLU A 168 -2.37 -12.07 8.00
N TYR A 169 -3.21 -12.55 7.09
CA TYR A 169 -3.99 -11.71 6.20
C TYR A 169 -5.17 -11.09 6.95
N ILE A 170 -5.29 -9.76 6.93
CA ILE A 170 -6.39 -9.04 7.57
C ILE A 170 -7.40 -8.64 6.50
N GLY A 171 -8.67 -8.96 6.74
CA GLY A 171 -9.79 -8.59 5.87
C GLY A 171 -10.78 -9.71 5.68
N ASP A 172 -11.71 -9.51 4.75
CA ASP A 172 -12.70 -10.53 4.41
C ASP A 172 -12.02 -11.67 3.62
N PRO A 173 -12.01 -12.91 4.15
CA PRO A 173 -11.41 -14.05 3.46
C PRO A 173 -12.04 -14.34 2.09
N LYS A 174 -13.31 -13.96 1.91
CA LYS A 174 -14.05 -14.09 0.64
C LYS A 174 -13.82 -12.91 -0.32
N GLY A 175 -13.05 -11.90 0.11
CA GLY A 175 -12.74 -10.75 -0.73
C GLY A 175 -11.98 -11.17 -1.98
N ILE A 176 -12.44 -10.74 -3.15
CA ILE A 176 -11.80 -11.02 -4.43
C ILE A 176 -10.53 -10.16 -4.54
N VAL A 177 -9.43 -10.79 -4.93
CA VAL A 177 -8.15 -10.12 -5.21
C VAL A 177 -7.95 -9.98 -6.71
N ILE A 178 -8.13 -11.07 -7.45
CA ILE A 178 -7.98 -11.14 -8.91
C ILE A 178 -9.20 -11.87 -9.46
N THR A 179 -9.73 -11.41 -10.57
CA THR A 179 -10.81 -12.10 -11.30
C THR A 179 -10.50 -12.18 -12.79
N CYS A 180 -10.95 -13.26 -13.43
CA CYS A 180 -10.84 -13.45 -14.86
C CYS A 180 -12.26 -13.38 -15.46
N ILE A 181 -12.61 -12.23 -16.06
CA ILE A 181 -13.95 -11.94 -16.59
C ILE A 181 -14.01 -12.42 -18.03
N GLY A 182 -14.94 -13.36 -18.32
CA GLY A 182 -15.23 -13.80 -19.70
C GLY A 182 -16.34 -12.96 -20.33
N GLU A 183 -16.44 -12.94 -21.66
CA GLU A 183 -17.46 -12.19 -22.45
C GLU A 183 -18.93 -12.46 -22.02
N ALA A 184 -19.21 -13.59 -21.34
CA ALA A 184 -20.54 -13.93 -20.86
C ALA A 184 -20.98 -13.20 -19.58
N GLU A 185 -20.05 -12.67 -18.77
CA GLU A 185 -20.36 -11.99 -17.49
C GLU A 185 -20.51 -10.48 -17.64
N GLU A 186 -19.92 -9.86 -18.66
CA GLU A 186 -20.12 -8.43 -18.92
C GLU A 186 -21.59 -8.07 -19.22
N ALA A 187 -22.35 -8.99 -19.81
CA ALA A 187 -23.78 -8.81 -20.10
C ALA A 187 -24.65 -8.84 -18.84
N SER A 188 -24.24 -9.56 -17.77
CA SER A 188 -25.03 -9.68 -16.53
C SER A 188 -24.77 -8.55 -15.54
N ALA A 189 -23.58 -7.95 -15.57
CA ALA A 189 -23.24 -6.81 -14.71
C ALA A 189 -23.85 -5.49 -15.20
N ALA A 190 -24.07 -5.35 -16.50
CA ALA A 190 -24.71 -4.18 -17.10
C ALA A 190 -26.23 -4.13 -16.86
N GLU A 191 -26.89 -5.29 -16.68
CA GLU A 191 -28.35 -5.37 -16.51
C GLU A 191 -28.81 -5.18 -15.05
N SER A 192 -27.93 -5.31 -14.07
CA SER A 192 -28.26 -5.11 -12.64
C SER A 192 -28.15 -3.65 -12.16
N GLY A 193 -27.71 -2.72 -13.02
CA GLY A 193 -27.51 -1.31 -12.71
C GLY A 193 -28.70 -0.39 -13.00
N GLU A 194 -29.77 -0.87 -13.69
CA GLU A 194 -30.83 0.01 -14.25
C GLU A 194 -32.24 -0.24 -13.68
N THR A 195 -32.37 -0.49 -12.40
CA THR A 195 -33.69 -0.47 -11.74
C THR A 195 -33.66 0.17 -10.36
N ALA A 196 -33.49 1.48 -10.31
CA ALA A 196 -33.95 2.30 -9.18
C ALA A 196 -34.33 3.73 -9.66
N SER A 197 -35.44 3.85 -10.36
CA SER A 197 -36.17 5.12 -10.47
C SER A 197 -37.09 5.29 -9.27
N PRO A 198 -37.05 6.38 -8.51
CA PRO A 198 -38.04 6.69 -7.50
C PRO A 198 -39.28 7.30 -8.18
N GLY A 199 -40.36 6.53 -8.20
CA GLY A 199 -41.68 7.03 -8.52
C GLY A 199 -42.17 8.08 -7.52
N LYS A 200 -42.63 9.19 -8.08
CA LYS A 200 -43.38 10.26 -7.44
C LYS A 200 -44.56 9.79 -6.59
N LYS A 201 -44.66 10.29 -5.36
CA LYS A 201 -45.87 11.07 -4.93
C LYS A 201 -45.55 11.85 -3.66
#